data_bbd94b16049fd93ff7ea4941e544ecb8
#
_entry.id   bbd94b16049fd93ff7ea4941e544ecb8
#
_cell.length_a   1.000
_cell.length_b   1.000
_cell.length_c   1.000
_cell.angle_alpha   90.00
_cell.angle_beta   90.00
_cell.angle_gamma   90.00
#
_symmetry.space_group_name_H-M   'P 1'
#
loop_
_entity.id
_entity.type
_entity.pdbx_description
1 polymer ?
#
loop_
_entity_poly.entity_id
_entity_poly.type
_entity_poly.pdbx_seq_one_letter_code
_entity_poly.pdbx_strand_id
1 'polypeptide(L)'
;MGEVKLHGTWPSAFSYRVIWSLKLKGVPYEYIEDLSNKSSLLLQLNPVHKKIPVLVHDGKPICESLIILEYIEEIWPHNPLLPTDPYERALARFWLKFAEEKCPAMWIAHRTSGEEQEKALKDTLEMLRAIEEHGLVGKKYFGGEKIGIVDIAFGQIAQWLVVIEEIVGVKLLEPQTFPRLHTWIKNFKEVPVIKENLPDRDEMLVVYKRLRERLLTVTSPRDS
;
A
#
# COMPACT_ATOMS: atom_id res chain seq x y z
N MET A 1 -11.21 -22.71 11.94
CA MET A 1 -10.34 -21.85 11.13
C MET A 1 -8.92 -22.12 11.59
N GLY A 2 -7.98 -22.24 10.66
CA GLY A 2 -6.56 -22.41 10.99
C GLY A 2 -5.95 -21.19 11.68
N GLU A 3 -4.75 -21.35 12.22
CA GLU A 3 -4.01 -20.26 12.85
C GLU A 3 -3.52 -19.27 11.78
N VAL A 4 -3.82 -17.98 11.91
CA VAL A 4 -3.38 -16.93 10.98
C VAL A 4 -2.51 -15.92 11.73
N LYS A 5 -1.27 -15.73 11.27
CA LYS A 5 -0.33 -14.74 11.79
C LYS A 5 0.12 -13.79 10.70
N LEU A 6 0.16 -12.51 10.98
CA LEU A 6 0.67 -11.49 10.08
C LEU A 6 1.92 -10.86 10.67
N HIS A 7 3.07 -11.14 10.04
CA HIS A 7 4.31 -10.43 10.32
C HIS A 7 4.36 -9.15 9.49
N GLY A 8 4.44 -8.02 10.16
CA GLY A 8 4.43 -6.72 9.55
C GLY A 8 5.20 -5.70 10.36
N THR A 9 5.20 -4.46 9.95
CA THR A 9 5.69 -3.35 10.75
C THR A 9 4.78 -2.14 10.59
N TRP A 10 4.55 -1.44 11.66
CA TRP A 10 3.93 -0.13 11.65
C TRP A 10 4.98 0.93 11.21
N PRO A 11 4.66 1.84 10.34
CA PRO A 11 3.46 2.09 9.54
C PRO A 11 3.58 1.63 8.08
N SER A 12 3.94 0.39 7.81
CA SER A 12 4.14 -0.10 6.44
C SER A 12 2.85 -0.14 5.63
N ALA A 13 2.78 0.61 4.53
CA ALA A 13 1.66 0.57 3.59
C ALA A 13 1.36 -0.85 3.07
N PHE A 14 2.38 -1.67 2.89
CA PHE A 14 2.24 -3.04 2.41
C PHE A 14 1.65 -3.95 3.49
N SER A 15 2.00 -3.75 4.77
CA SER A 15 1.36 -4.46 5.89
C SER A 15 -0.11 -4.08 6.02
N TYR A 16 -0.45 -2.80 5.81
CA TYR A 16 -1.82 -2.32 5.89
C TYR A 16 -2.72 -2.88 4.78
N ARG A 17 -2.21 -3.18 3.60
CA ARG A 17 -2.97 -3.93 2.57
C ARG A 17 -3.53 -5.24 3.13
N VAL A 18 -2.69 -6.00 3.83
CA VAL A 18 -3.06 -7.30 4.41
C VAL A 18 -3.99 -7.12 5.61
N ILE A 19 -3.69 -6.15 6.50
CA ILE A 19 -4.54 -5.81 7.66
C ILE A 19 -5.96 -5.49 7.20
N TRP A 20 -6.12 -4.58 6.24
CA TRP A 20 -7.43 -4.20 5.72
C TRP A 20 -8.17 -5.37 5.06
N SER A 21 -7.48 -6.19 4.28
CA SER A 21 -8.09 -7.37 3.64
C SER A 21 -8.61 -8.37 4.66
N LEU A 22 -7.79 -8.75 5.66
CA LEU A 22 -8.21 -9.67 6.71
C LEU A 22 -9.41 -9.13 7.50
N LYS A 23 -9.38 -7.85 7.85
CA LYS A 23 -10.46 -7.20 8.59
C LYS A 23 -11.75 -7.06 7.77
N LEU A 24 -11.67 -6.69 6.49
CA LEU A 24 -12.83 -6.63 5.58
C LEU A 24 -13.50 -7.99 5.41
N LYS A 25 -12.71 -9.06 5.45
CA LYS A 25 -13.21 -10.44 5.41
C LYS A 25 -13.58 -11.00 6.80
N GLY A 26 -13.37 -10.25 7.87
CA GLY A 26 -13.65 -10.72 9.22
C GLY A 26 -12.79 -11.90 9.68
N VAL A 27 -11.60 -12.04 9.13
CA VAL A 27 -10.65 -13.11 9.46
C VAL A 27 -9.85 -12.70 10.71
N PRO A 28 -9.94 -13.46 11.82
CA PRO A 28 -9.12 -13.22 12.99
C PRO A 28 -7.66 -13.60 12.71
N TYR A 29 -6.72 -12.80 13.19
CA TYR A 29 -5.29 -13.04 13.05
C TYR A 29 -4.51 -12.48 14.23
N GLU A 30 -3.33 -13.06 14.50
CA GLU A 30 -2.32 -12.51 15.38
C GLU A 30 -1.40 -11.58 14.58
N TYR A 31 -1.25 -10.33 15.04
CA TYR A 31 -0.30 -9.40 14.43
C TYR A 31 1.03 -9.47 15.18
N ILE A 32 2.12 -9.69 14.44
CA ILE A 32 3.48 -9.76 14.97
C ILE A 32 4.27 -8.60 14.41
N GLU A 33 4.59 -7.64 15.26
CA GLU A 33 5.41 -6.50 14.90
C GLU A 33 6.87 -6.94 14.67
N ASP A 34 7.35 -6.81 13.45
CA ASP A 34 8.74 -7.10 13.08
C ASP A 34 9.48 -5.79 12.76
N LEU A 35 10.03 -5.17 13.81
CA LEU A 35 10.74 -3.90 13.73
C LEU A 35 12.12 -4.02 13.07
N SER A 36 12.68 -5.22 13.02
CA SER A 36 13.95 -5.45 12.36
C SER A 36 13.71 -6.04 10.96
N ASN A 37 13.87 -5.24 9.93
CA ASN A 37 13.79 -5.69 8.52
C ASN A 37 14.72 -6.90 8.17
N LYS A 38 15.29 -7.59 9.16
CA LYS A 38 16.19 -8.73 9.02
C LYS A 38 16.17 -9.62 10.28
N SER A 39 15.03 -9.77 10.95
CA SER A 39 14.93 -10.76 12.04
C SER A 39 15.26 -12.15 11.50
N SER A 40 15.85 -13.01 12.33
CA SER A 40 16.12 -14.39 11.95
C SER A 40 14.87 -15.13 11.50
N LEU A 41 13.73 -14.81 12.14
CA LEU A 41 12.44 -15.38 11.79
C LEU A 41 11.96 -14.89 10.41
N LEU A 42 12.06 -13.59 10.11
CA LEU A 42 11.71 -13.06 8.78
C LEU A 42 12.57 -13.72 7.68
N LEU A 43 13.86 -13.92 7.92
CA LEU A 43 14.74 -14.56 6.95
C LEU A 43 14.38 -16.04 6.72
N GLN A 44 13.82 -16.72 7.72
CA GLN A 44 13.31 -18.09 7.58
C GLN A 44 11.97 -18.12 6.82
N LEU A 45 11.06 -17.21 7.15
CA LEU A 45 9.72 -17.15 6.54
C LEU A 45 9.75 -16.61 5.10
N ASN A 46 10.65 -15.68 4.79
CA ASN A 46 10.81 -15.07 3.45
C ASN A 46 12.30 -15.03 3.05
N PRO A 47 12.93 -16.17 2.74
CA PRO A 47 14.36 -16.21 2.40
C PRO A 47 14.69 -15.56 1.06
N VAL A 48 13.71 -15.41 0.16
CA VAL A 48 13.90 -14.86 -1.20
C VAL A 48 13.93 -13.33 -1.16
N HIS A 49 12.84 -12.70 -0.74
CA HIS A 49 12.72 -11.23 -0.75
C HIS A 49 13.14 -10.58 0.57
N LYS A 50 13.09 -11.32 1.68
CA LYS A 50 13.51 -10.86 3.02
C LYS A 50 12.78 -9.59 3.46
N LYS A 51 11.49 -9.51 3.13
CA LYS A 51 10.63 -8.33 3.35
C LYS A 51 9.33 -8.73 4.02
N ILE A 52 8.78 -7.79 4.80
CA ILE A 52 7.41 -7.82 5.30
C ILE A 52 6.47 -7.17 4.23
N PRO A 53 5.16 -7.48 4.28
CA PRO A 53 4.48 -8.43 5.16
C PRO A 53 4.72 -9.88 4.78
N VAL A 54 4.58 -10.77 5.78
CA VAL A 54 4.45 -12.22 5.57
C VAL A 54 3.22 -12.69 6.32
N LEU A 55 2.29 -13.34 5.60
CA LEU A 55 1.16 -14.03 6.20
C LEU A 55 1.55 -15.48 6.46
N VAL A 56 1.39 -15.96 7.67
CA VAL A 56 1.57 -17.37 8.02
C VAL A 56 0.20 -17.97 8.31
N HIS A 57 -0.22 -18.94 7.49
CA HIS A 57 -1.47 -19.67 7.68
C HIS A 57 -1.18 -21.15 7.90
N ASP A 58 -1.54 -21.66 9.06
CA ASP A 58 -1.23 -23.04 9.49
C ASP A 58 0.25 -23.40 9.30
N GLY A 59 1.13 -22.51 9.74
CA GLY A 59 2.58 -22.67 9.64
C GLY A 59 3.18 -22.47 8.24
N LYS A 60 2.39 -22.17 7.22
CA LYS A 60 2.84 -21.95 5.83
C LYS A 60 2.97 -20.47 5.53
N PRO A 61 4.17 -19.96 5.21
CA PRO A 61 4.37 -18.55 4.91
C PRO A 61 3.94 -18.21 3.48
N ILE A 62 3.24 -17.11 3.33
CA ILE A 62 2.87 -16.48 2.06
C ILE A 62 3.48 -15.08 2.05
N CYS A 63 4.23 -14.75 1.01
CA CYS A 63 4.94 -13.50 0.85
C CYS A 63 4.36 -12.69 -0.31
N GLU A 64 4.78 -11.42 -0.42
CA GLU A 64 4.31 -10.41 -1.35
C GLU A 64 2.86 -9.96 -1.09
N SER A 65 2.69 -8.68 -0.76
CA SER A 65 1.40 -8.18 -0.27
C SER A 65 0.24 -8.40 -1.24
N LEU A 66 0.44 -8.26 -2.55
CA LEU A 66 -0.62 -8.49 -3.54
C LEU A 66 -0.94 -9.98 -3.71
N ILE A 67 0.07 -10.85 -3.62
CA ILE A 67 -0.14 -12.32 -3.61
C ILE A 67 -0.89 -12.72 -2.34
N ILE A 68 -0.55 -12.15 -1.20
CA ILE A 68 -1.28 -12.38 0.06
C ILE A 68 -2.75 -11.97 -0.07
N LEU A 69 -3.05 -10.86 -0.74
CA LEU A 69 -4.42 -10.43 -0.98
C LEU A 69 -5.21 -11.44 -1.82
N GLU A 70 -4.62 -11.96 -2.91
CA GLU A 70 -5.27 -12.99 -3.73
C GLU A 70 -5.44 -14.30 -2.93
N TYR A 71 -4.44 -14.71 -2.15
CA TYR A 71 -4.55 -15.87 -1.27
C TYR A 71 -5.69 -15.73 -0.25
N ILE A 72 -5.83 -14.56 0.38
CA ILE A 72 -6.92 -14.27 1.31
C ILE A 72 -8.28 -14.39 0.61
N GLU A 73 -8.37 -13.94 -0.65
CA GLU A 73 -9.58 -14.01 -1.45
C GLU A 73 -9.99 -15.46 -1.75
N GLU A 74 -9.02 -16.32 -2.05
CA GLU A 74 -9.27 -17.75 -2.37
C GLU A 74 -9.64 -18.57 -1.14
N ILE A 75 -8.97 -18.34 0.00
CA ILE A 75 -9.20 -19.12 1.23
C ILE A 75 -10.49 -18.70 1.94
N TRP A 76 -10.79 -17.39 1.94
CA TRP A 76 -12.00 -16.84 2.58
C TRP A 76 -12.90 -16.16 1.55
N PRO A 77 -13.70 -16.91 0.77
CA PRO A 77 -14.45 -16.36 -0.36
C PRO A 77 -15.64 -15.47 0.03
N HIS A 78 -16.06 -15.46 1.32
CA HIS A 78 -17.09 -14.55 1.79
C HIS A 78 -16.60 -13.08 1.74
N ASN A 79 -17.54 -12.15 1.59
CA ASN A 79 -17.25 -10.72 1.38
C ASN A 79 -16.18 -10.52 0.28
N PRO A 80 -16.45 -10.91 -0.97
CA PRO A 80 -15.46 -10.92 -2.04
C PRO A 80 -14.92 -9.52 -2.32
N LEU A 81 -13.58 -9.43 -2.41
CA LEU A 81 -12.84 -8.23 -2.76
C LEU A 81 -12.45 -8.21 -4.25
N LEU A 82 -12.48 -9.37 -4.91
CA LEU A 82 -12.33 -9.52 -6.35
C LEU A 82 -13.71 -9.74 -7.00
N PRO A 83 -13.94 -9.20 -8.20
CA PRO A 83 -15.14 -9.50 -8.98
C PRO A 83 -15.27 -10.99 -9.30
N THR A 84 -16.50 -11.47 -9.46
CA THR A 84 -16.78 -12.85 -9.88
C THR A 84 -16.70 -13.01 -11.41
N ASP A 85 -17.02 -11.96 -12.16
CA ASP A 85 -16.91 -11.96 -13.62
C ASP A 85 -15.44 -12.07 -14.05
N PRO A 86 -15.09 -12.98 -14.99
CA PRO A 86 -13.70 -13.19 -15.40
C PRO A 86 -13.04 -11.98 -16.05
N TYR A 87 -13.80 -11.17 -16.81
CA TYR A 87 -13.26 -9.97 -17.45
C TYR A 87 -12.97 -8.89 -16.43
N GLU A 88 -13.91 -8.63 -15.51
CA GLU A 88 -13.72 -7.66 -14.41
C GLU A 88 -12.56 -8.10 -13.48
N ARG A 89 -12.39 -9.40 -13.25
CA ARG A 89 -11.22 -9.93 -12.52
C ARG A 89 -9.91 -9.67 -13.26
N ALA A 90 -9.90 -9.81 -14.58
CA ALA A 90 -8.72 -9.50 -15.40
C ALA A 90 -8.38 -8.01 -15.32
N LEU A 91 -9.38 -7.13 -15.38
CA LEU A 91 -9.20 -5.68 -15.20
C LEU A 91 -8.68 -5.34 -13.78
N ALA A 92 -9.22 -5.99 -12.75
CA ALA A 92 -8.71 -5.81 -11.38
C ALA A 92 -7.22 -6.20 -11.29
N ARG A 93 -6.81 -7.35 -11.85
CA ARG A 93 -5.41 -7.78 -11.89
C ARG A 93 -4.51 -6.86 -12.71
N PHE A 94 -5.02 -6.29 -13.79
CA PHE A 94 -4.31 -5.25 -14.53
C PHE A 94 -3.98 -4.06 -13.61
N TRP A 95 -4.96 -3.56 -12.85
CA TRP A 95 -4.74 -2.45 -11.92
C TRP A 95 -3.84 -2.84 -10.74
N LEU A 96 -3.89 -4.08 -10.24
CA LEU A 96 -2.93 -4.57 -9.25
C LEU A 96 -1.51 -4.55 -9.78
N LYS A 97 -1.30 -5.03 -11.03
CA LYS A 97 0.00 -5.00 -11.69
C LYS A 97 0.48 -3.57 -11.90
N PHE A 98 -0.39 -2.67 -12.33
CA PHE A 98 -0.09 -1.25 -12.46
C PHE A 98 0.32 -0.63 -11.11
N ALA A 99 -0.38 -0.97 -10.02
CA ALA A 99 0.00 -0.50 -8.68
C ALA A 99 1.39 -1.01 -8.26
N GLU A 100 1.70 -2.28 -8.53
CA GLU A 100 3.01 -2.87 -8.24
C GLU A 100 4.15 -2.16 -8.97
N GLU A 101 3.94 -1.81 -10.23
CA GLU A 101 4.95 -1.17 -11.08
C GLU A 101 5.10 0.34 -10.81
N LYS A 102 4.01 1.04 -10.52
CA LYS A 102 4.00 2.51 -10.48
C LYS A 102 4.08 3.10 -9.07
N CYS A 103 3.46 2.49 -8.08
CA CYS A 103 3.53 3.01 -6.70
C CYS A 103 4.95 3.11 -6.10
N PRO A 104 5.95 2.30 -6.51
CA PRO A 104 7.30 2.51 -6.03
C PRO A 104 7.87 3.92 -6.27
N ALA A 105 7.41 4.64 -7.30
CA ALA A 105 7.86 6.00 -7.60
C ALA A 105 7.66 6.96 -6.41
N MET A 106 6.51 6.91 -5.73
CA MET A 106 6.26 7.75 -4.54
C MET A 106 7.25 7.46 -3.39
N TRP A 107 7.68 6.20 -3.24
CA TRP A 107 8.68 5.82 -2.24
C TRP A 107 10.10 6.22 -2.64
N ILE A 108 10.41 6.22 -3.95
CA ILE A 108 11.68 6.75 -4.48
C ILE A 108 11.72 8.25 -4.22
N ALA A 109 10.67 9.01 -4.53
CA ALA A 109 10.58 10.43 -4.24
C ALA A 109 10.80 10.77 -2.74
N HIS A 110 10.31 9.91 -1.84
CA HIS A 110 10.53 10.07 -0.40
C HIS A 110 11.99 9.87 0.01
N ARG A 111 12.72 8.91 -0.58
CA ARG A 111 14.05 8.49 -0.10
C ARG A 111 15.23 9.05 -0.90
N THR A 112 14.98 9.85 -1.91
CA THR A 112 16.00 10.46 -2.78
C THR A 112 15.91 11.98 -2.77
N SER A 113 16.85 12.64 -3.43
CA SER A 113 16.91 14.09 -3.65
C SER A 113 17.45 14.40 -5.04
N GLY A 114 17.36 15.67 -5.51
CA GLY A 114 17.84 16.11 -6.81
C GLY A 114 17.11 15.42 -7.98
N GLU A 115 17.84 15.15 -9.06
CA GLU A 115 17.28 14.63 -10.32
C GLU A 115 16.50 13.32 -10.17
N GLU A 116 16.97 12.40 -9.33
CA GLU A 116 16.27 11.14 -9.08
C GLU A 116 14.91 11.37 -8.40
N GLN A 117 14.85 12.30 -7.45
CA GLN A 117 13.60 12.69 -6.81
C GLN A 117 12.65 13.37 -7.81
N GLU A 118 13.15 14.30 -8.60
CA GLU A 118 12.34 15.01 -9.61
C GLU A 118 11.72 14.03 -10.62
N LYS A 119 12.51 13.06 -11.10
CA LYS A 119 12.00 11.98 -11.94
C LYS A 119 10.92 11.16 -11.24
N ALA A 120 11.16 10.76 -10.00
CA ALA A 120 10.20 9.97 -9.24
C ALA A 120 8.89 10.72 -8.96
N LEU A 121 8.96 12.04 -8.72
CA LEU A 121 7.77 12.89 -8.59
C LEU A 121 6.99 12.96 -9.89
N LYS A 122 7.67 13.07 -11.04
CA LYS A 122 7.05 13.04 -12.36
C LYS A 122 6.36 11.70 -12.64
N ASP A 123 7.06 10.58 -12.37
CA ASP A 123 6.50 9.24 -12.54
C ASP A 123 5.27 9.03 -11.62
N THR A 124 5.30 9.60 -10.39
CA THR A 124 4.15 9.59 -9.48
C THR A 124 2.97 10.37 -10.05
N LEU A 125 3.19 11.56 -10.61
CA LEU A 125 2.14 12.35 -11.26
C LEU A 125 1.53 11.63 -12.47
N GLU A 126 2.35 10.96 -13.28
CA GLU A 126 1.87 10.15 -14.42
C GLU A 126 0.99 8.99 -13.94
N MET A 127 1.37 8.32 -12.85
CA MET A 127 0.54 7.29 -12.21
C MET A 127 -0.82 7.87 -11.75
N LEU A 128 -0.81 9.01 -11.06
CA LEU A 128 -2.04 9.65 -10.58
C LEU A 128 -2.97 10.05 -11.74
N ARG A 129 -2.42 10.57 -12.86
CA ARG A 129 -3.19 10.90 -14.07
C ARG A 129 -3.84 9.66 -14.68
N ALA A 130 -3.09 8.56 -14.80
CA ALA A 130 -3.64 7.31 -15.33
C ALA A 130 -4.82 6.78 -14.48
N ILE A 131 -4.72 6.90 -13.14
CA ILE A 131 -5.80 6.52 -12.24
C ILE A 131 -7.01 7.46 -12.40
N GLU A 132 -6.80 8.78 -12.45
CA GLU A 132 -7.84 9.79 -12.61
C GLU A 132 -8.60 9.60 -13.93
N GLU A 133 -7.88 9.38 -15.03
CA GLU A 133 -8.43 9.33 -16.37
C GLU A 133 -9.03 7.97 -16.75
N HIS A 134 -8.55 6.87 -16.17
CA HIS A 134 -8.94 5.53 -16.60
C HIS A 134 -9.42 4.61 -15.48
N GLY A 135 -8.95 4.80 -14.24
CA GLY A 135 -9.28 3.90 -13.11
C GLY A 135 -10.63 4.20 -12.47
N LEU A 136 -10.94 5.49 -12.28
CA LEU A 136 -12.04 5.98 -11.45
C LEU A 136 -13.19 6.62 -12.24
N VAL A 137 -13.20 6.53 -13.55
CA VAL A 137 -14.23 7.18 -14.39
C VAL A 137 -15.62 6.60 -14.08
N GLY A 138 -16.51 7.46 -13.55
CA GLY A 138 -17.89 7.07 -13.23
C GLY A 138 -18.03 6.06 -12.09
N LYS A 139 -16.98 5.89 -11.26
CA LYS A 139 -16.94 4.89 -10.20
C LYS A 139 -16.68 5.52 -8.83
N LYS A 140 -17.31 4.96 -7.82
CA LYS A 140 -17.04 5.30 -6.41
C LYS A 140 -15.73 4.67 -5.91
N TYR A 141 -15.47 3.42 -6.33
CA TYR A 141 -14.27 2.63 -6.10
C TYR A 141 -13.83 2.00 -7.42
N PHE A 142 -12.62 1.47 -7.52
CA PHE A 142 -12.11 0.85 -8.76
C PHE A 142 -13.02 -0.27 -9.30
N GLY A 143 -13.64 -1.04 -8.42
CA GLY A 143 -14.61 -2.10 -8.77
C GLY A 143 -16.06 -1.63 -8.92
N GLY A 144 -16.37 -0.34 -8.78
CA GLY A 144 -17.73 0.21 -8.82
C GLY A 144 -18.21 0.73 -7.46
N GLU A 145 -19.32 0.21 -6.92
CA GLU A 145 -19.96 0.75 -5.72
C GLU A 145 -19.37 0.25 -4.39
N LYS A 146 -18.61 -0.83 -4.40
CA LYS A 146 -18.02 -1.44 -3.22
C LYS A 146 -16.50 -1.40 -3.29
N ILE A 147 -15.88 -1.23 -2.10
CA ILE A 147 -14.42 -1.35 -1.96
C ILE A 147 -13.96 -2.75 -2.38
N GLY A 148 -12.86 -2.81 -3.12
CA GLY A 148 -12.28 -4.05 -3.62
C GLY A 148 -10.77 -4.12 -3.45
N ILE A 149 -10.18 -5.18 -3.97
CA ILE A 149 -8.75 -5.47 -3.85
C ILE A 149 -7.87 -4.35 -4.47
N VAL A 150 -8.35 -3.72 -5.54
CA VAL A 150 -7.63 -2.63 -6.22
C VAL A 150 -7.59 -1.38 -5.34
N ASP A 151 -8.69 -1.07 -4.66
CA ASP A 151 -8.75 0.05 -3.70
C ASP A 151 -7.76 -0.17 -2.55
N ILE A 152 -7.66 -1.39 -2.05
CA ILE A 152 -6.70 -1.77 -1.02
C ILE A 152 -5.27 -1.61 -1.52
N ALA A 153 -4.97 -2.04 -2.75
CA ALA A 153 -3.65 -1.91 -3.35
C ALA A 153 -3.21 -0.44 -3.48
N PHE A 154 -4.13 0.45 -3.86
CA PHE A 154 -3.90 1.90 -3.98
C PHE A 154 -4.12 2.68 -2.67
N GLY A 155 -4.58 2.05 -1.60
CA GLY A 155 -4.83 2.69 -0.30
C GLY A 155 -3.67 3.51 0.25
N GLN A 156 -2.43 3.18 -0.16
CA GLN A 156 -1.24 3.96 0.18
C GLN A 156 -1.27 5.39 -0.39
N ILE A 157 -1.97 5.65 -1.50
CA ILE A 157 -2.15 7.00 -2.04
C ILE A 157 -2.99 7.84 -1.06
N ALA A 158 -3.99 7.23 -0.45
CA ALA A 158 -4.90 7.93 0.44
C ALA A 158 -4.26 8.43 1.75
N GLN A 159 -3.22 7.76 2.25
CA GLN A 159 -2.61 8.08 3.54
C GLN A 159 -1.11 8.38 3.44
N TRP A 160 -0.33 7.54 2.78
CA TRP A 160 1.14 7.69 2.73
C TRP A 160 1.59 8.77 1.77
N LEU A 161 0.96 8.91 0.59
CA LEU A 161 1.35 9.95 -0.36
C LEU A 161 1.19 11.35 0.25
N VAL A 162 0.12 11.59 1.01
CA VAL A 162 -0.10 12.87 1.70
C VAL A 162 1.01 13.18 2.72
N VAL A 163 1.51 12.16 3.42
CA VAL A 163 2.66 12.29 4.34
C VAL A 163 3.95 12.56 3.57
N ILE A 164 4.15 11.87 2.45
CA ILE A 164 5.32 12.06 1.58
C ILE A 164 5.34 13.47 1.00
N GLU A 165 4.20 13.98 0.50
CA GLU A 165 4.08 15.35 -0.01
C GLU A 165 4.54 16.38 1.01
N GLU A 166 4.11 16.25 2.26
CA GLU A 166 4.49 17.18 3.33
C GLU A 166 5.98 17.09 3.67
N ILE A 167 6.54 15.88 3.74
CA ILE A 167 7.96 15.68 4.05
C ILE A 167 8.88 16.19 2.93
N VAL A 168 8.46 16.00 1.68
CA VAL A 168 9.23 16.40 0.49
C VAL A 168 9.02 17.89 0.17
N GLY A 169 7.92 18.49 0.65
CA GLY A 169 7.58 19.89 0.41
C GLY A 169 6.98 20.13 -0.98
N VAL A 170 6.21 19.16 -1.50
CA VAL A 170 5.55 19.23 -2.81
C VAL A 170 4.06 19.00 -2.68
N LYS A 171 3.30 19.42 -3.69
CA LYS A 171 1.89 19.07 -3.85
C LYS A 171 1.67 18.33 -5.16
N LEU A 172 1.23 17.08 -5.10
CA LEU A 172 0.91 16.22 -6.22
C LEU A 172 -0.59 16.03 -6.38
N LEU A 173 -1.31 15.86 -5.25
CA LEU A 173 -2.75 15.64 -5.20
C LEU A 173 -3.53 16.96 -5.14
N GLU A 174 -3.48 17.76 -6.21
CA GLU A 174 -4.27 18.99 -6.29
C GLU A 174 -5.73 18.65 -6.60
N PRO A 175 -6.74 19.14 -5.79
CA PRO A 175 -8.16 18.80 -5.98
C PRO A 175 -8.72 19.15 -7.35
N GLN A 176 -8.24 20.25 -7.95
CA GLN A 176 -8.67 20.71 -9.28
C GLN A 176 -8.14 19.79 -10.39
N THR A 177 -6.96 19.21 -10.20
CA THR A 177 -6.32 18.31 -11.16
C THR A 177 -6.81 16.87 -11.04
N PHE A 178 -7.12 16.44 -9.81
CA PHE A 178 -7.46 15.06 -9.47
C PHE A 178 -8.80 14.95 -8.70
N PRO A 179 -9.93 15.46 -9.23
CA PRO A 179 -11.20 15.49 -8.50
C PRO A 179 -11.77 14.09 -8.21
N ARG A 180 -11.57 13.10 -9.09
CA ARG A 180 -12.04 11.72 -8.86
C ARG A 180 -11.20 11.03 -7.80
N LEU A 181 -9.87 11.20 -7.85
CA LEU A 181 -8.95 10.70 -6.81
C LEU A 181 -9.29 11.29 -5.43
N HIS A 182 -9.58 12.60 -5.34
CA HIS A 182 -10.00 13.21 -4.08
C HIS A 182 -11.31 12.62 -3.57
N THR A 183 -12.28 12.40 -4.45
CA THR A 183 -13.56 11.77 -4.10
C THR A 183 -13.32 10.33 -3.64
N TRP A 184 -12.50 9.58 -4.34
CA TRP A 184 -12.14 8.21 -3.98
C TRP A 184 -11.40 8.14 -2.64
N ILE A 185 -10.41 9.01 -2.40
CA ILE A 185 -9.69 9.10 -1.11
C ILE A 185 -10.67 9.32 0.05
N LYS A 186 -11.61 10.24 -0.11
CA LYS A 186 -12.67 10.48 0.88
C LYS A 186 -13.50 9.23 1.11
N ASN A 187 -14.02 8.62 0.04
CA ASN A 187 -14.82 7.40 0.13
C ASN A 187 -14.05 6.25 0.77
N PHE A 188 -12.77 6.06 0.39
CA PHE A 188 -11.90 5.02 0.94
C PHE A 188 -11.70 5.18 2.45
N LYS A 189 -11.38 6.39 2.91
CA LYS A 189 -11.18 6.70 4.33
C LYS A 189 -12.46 6.62 5.18
N GLU A 190 -13.63 6.74 4.57
CA GLU A 190 -14.92 6.62 5.28
C GLU A 190 -15.41 5.16 5.40
N VAL A 191 -14.78 4.20 4.73
CA VAL A 191 -15.07 2.77 4.97
C VAL A 191 -14.74 2.44 6.43
N PRO A 192 -15.70 1.93 7.24
CA PRO A 192 -15.51 1.76 8.68
C PRO A 192 -14.23 1.00 9.05
N VAL A 193 -13.99 -0.14 8.42
CA VAL A 193 -12.79 -0.96 8.64
C VAL A 193 -11.50 -0.18 8.30
N ILE A 194 -11.51 0.64 7.26
CA ILE A 194 -10.35 1.45 6.89
C ILE A 194 -10.16 2.55 7.93
N LYS A 195 -11.21 3.31 8.23
CA LYS A 195 -11.20 4.45 9.16
C LYS A 195 -10.67 4.07 10.54
N GLU A 196 -11.14 2.95 11.08
CA GLU A 196 -10.73 2.43 12.39
C GLU A 196 -9.29 1.89 12.41
N ASN A 197 -8.71 1.65 11.24
CA ASN A 197 -7.40 1.02 11.11
C ASN A 197 -6.43 1.83 10.22
N LEU A 198 -6.64 3.14 10.10
CA LEU A 198 -5.62 4.01 9.52
C LEU A 198 -4.49 4.24 10.51
N PRO A 199 -3.22 4.23 10.08
CA PRO A 199 -2.14 4.65 10.95
C PRO A 199 -2.26 6.15 11.27
N ASP A 200 -1.85 6.53 12.48
CA ASP A 200 -1.83 7.94 12.89
C ASP A 200 -0.90 8.75 11.99
N ARG A 201 -1.44 9.86 11.46
CA ARG A 201 -0.73 10.70 10.48
C ARG A 201 0.48 11.40 11.09
N ASP A 202 0.34 11.93 12.29
CA ASP A 202 1.38 12.74 12.92
C ASP A 202 2.54 11.86 13.39
N GLU A 203 2.23 10.66 13.89
CA GLU A 203 3.24 9.65 14.18
C GLU A 203 3.96 9.19 12.90
N MET A 204 3.22 8.98 11.80
CA MET A 204 3.82 8.67 10.49
C MET A 204 4.78 9.77 10.02
N LEU A 205 4.40 11.04 10.14
CA LEU A 205 5.25 12.18 9.77
C LEU A 205 6.59 12.12 10.52
N VAL A 206 6.56 11.89 11.83
CA VAL A 206 7.77 11.80 12.65
C VAL A 206 8.66 10.65 12.18
N VAL A 207 8.08 9.46 11.97
CA VAL A 207 8.84 8.27 11.57
C VAL A 207 9.43 8.41 10.18
N TYR A 208 8.62 8.82 9.19
CA TYR A 208 9.09 8.94 7.81
C TYR A 208 10.04 10.10 7.59
N LYS A 209 9.91 11.20 8.33
CA LYS A 209 10.89 12.31 8.32
C LYS A 209 12.25 11.83 8.80
N ARG A 210 12.31 11.14 9.95
CA ARG A 210 13.56 10.55 10.47
C ARG A 210 14.16 9.51 9.52
N LEU A 211 13.31 8.68 8.90
CA LEU A 211 13.77 7.69 7.92
C LEU A 211 14.42 8.38 6.72
N ARG A 212 13.78 9.42 6.16
CA ARG A 212 14.34 10.21 5.06
C ARG A 212 15.68 10.82 5.42
N GLU A 213 15.78 11.47 6.57
CA GLU A 213 17.02 12.09 7.04
C GLU A 213 18.18 11.08 7.08
N ARG A 214 17.93 9.88 7.63
CA ARG A 214 18.93 8.80 7.65
C ARG A 214 19.34 8.34 6.25
N LEU A 215 18.39 8.18 5.34
CA LEU A 215 18.67 7.69 3.99
C LEU A 215 19.49 8.72 3.20
N LEU A 216 19.18 10.01 3.30
CA LEU A 216 19.91 11.07 2.62
C LEU A 216 21.32 11.27 3.17
N THR A 217 21.54 11.08 4.47
CA THR A 217 22.90 11.19 5.06
C THR A 217 23.81 10.03 4.65
N VAL A 218 23.27 8.86 4.37
CA VAL A 218 24.05 7.67 3.90
C VAL A 218 24.46 7.81 2.43
N THR A 219 23.67 8.51 1.62
CA THR A 219 23.90 8.71 0.18
C THR A 219 24.77 9.92 -0.14
N SER A 220 25.01 10.83 0.82
CA SER A 220 25.97 11.92 0.63
C SER A 220 27.39 11.35 0.60
N PRO A 221 28.23 11.62 -0.44
CA PRO A 221 29.63 11.26 -0.42
C PRO A 221 30.26 11.91 0.84
N ARG A 222 30.95 11.11 1.65
CA ARG A 222 31.85 11.70 2.65
C ARG A 222 32.94 12.41 1.85
N ASP A 223 32.92 13.75 1.89
CA ASP A 223 34.05 14.55 1.43
C ASP A 223 35.30 14.04 2.17
N SER A 224 36.13 13.33 1.46
CA SER A 224 37.45 12.86 1.89
C SER A 224 38.51 13.78 1.36
#